data_0da287674526c9f0513dd8c4ae21af46
#
_entry.id   0da287674526c9f0513dd8c4ae21af46
#
_cell.length_a   1.000
_cell.length_b   1.000
_cell.length_c   1.000
_cell.angle_alpha   90.00
_cell.angle_beta   90.00
_cell.angle_gamma   90.00
#
_symmetry.space_group_name_H-M   'P 1'
#
loop_
_entity.id
_entity.type
_entity.pdbx_description
1 polymer ?
#
loop_
_entity_poly.entity_id
_entity_poly.type
_entity_poly.pdbx_seq_one_letter_code
_entity_poly.pdbx_strand_id
1 'polypeptide(L)'
;MSIKIGKHEIAHPIIQGGMGLGISWDNLAGNVSLNGCLGVISSVGTGYYENLKFAKKSLDGRPYQSENFYSKEALFTIVQNARKICGDAPLGMNVMCAANDYERIVRDTCEAGIDIIISGAGLPTNLPEFTADFPDVALVPIVSSAKALKIIAKRWKQRYDRIPDAVVLEGPLSGGHQGFTYEQCGDPAFALDNLIPQVKAEISQWGSFPLFVAGGIWDKTDIDRVKSLGADGVQMGTRFIGTFECDAAEEFKQVLLNAKKEDIQLLKSPVGYPARGIHTNLQDMIAAGSAPKIRCISNCVSPCERGKGANAVGYCIADRLSDAYLGKTQSGLFFTGANGWRLNEIIYVKELIEKLVNGEDS
;
A
#
# COMPACT_ATOMS: atom_id res chain seq x y z
N MET A 1 22.26 -8.64 1.22
CA MET A 1 22.63 -8.60 -0.22
C MET A 1 21.74 -7.53 -0.85
N SER A 2 22.35 -6.58 -1.58
CA SER A 2 21.60 -5.56 -2.32
C SER A 2 20.80 -6.16 -3.47
N ILE A 3 19.79 -5.43 -3.95
CA ILE A 3 18.96 -5.79 -5.09
C ILE A 3 18.69 -4.59 -5.97
N LYS A 4 18.59 -4.80 -7.28
CA LYS A 4 18.27 -3.76 -8.26
C LYS A 4 16.81 -3.87 -8.72
N ILE A 5 16.15 -2.73 -8.81
CA ILE A 5 14.83 -2.54 -9.43
C ILE A 5 15.04 -1.52 -10.57
N GLY A 6 15.06 -2.00 -11.81
CA GLY A 6 15.57 -1.20 -12.91
C GLY A 6 17.03 -0.82 -12.68
N LYS A 7 17.33 0.49 -12.72
CA LYS A 7 18.69 1.01 -12.44
C LYS A 7 18.94 1.30 -10.95
N HIS A 8 17.88 1.31 -10.13
CA HIS A 8 17.95 1.71 -8.72
C HIS A 8 18.32 0.53 -7.83
N GLU A 9 19.25 0.74 -6.92
CA GLU A 9 19.76 -0.30 -6.01
C GLU A 9 19.37 0.02 -4.57
N ILE A 10 18.78 -0.96 -3.87
CA ILE A 10 18.49 -0.92 -2.44
C ILE A 10 19.37 -1.91 -1.69
N ALA A 11 19.87 -1.52 -0.52
CA ALA A 11 20.79 -2.34 0.26
C ALA A 11 20.15 -3.61 0.83
N HIS A 12 18.88 -3.50 1.20
CA HIS A 12 18.09 -4.60 1.73
C HIS A 12 16.89 -4.87 0.84
N PRO A 13 16.61 -6.14 0.45
CA PRO A 13 15.51 -6.48 -0.45
C PRO A 13 14.14 -6.41 0.26
N ILE A 14 13.85 -5.26 0.85
CA ILE A 14 12.63 -4.97 1.60
C ILE A 14 11.99 -3.70 1.05
N ILE A 15 10.72 -3.79 0.70
CA ILE A 15 9.88 -2.66 0.30
C ILE A 15 8.91 -2.38 1.45
N GLN A 16 8.88 -1.14 1.95
CA GLN A 16 7.74 -0.70 2.74
C GLN A 16 6.61 -0.37 1.76
N GLY A 17 5.54 -1.15 1.78
CA GLY A 17 4.41 -0.98 0.87
C GLY A 17 3.67 0.34 1.11
N GLY A 18 3.27 1.02 0.03
CA GLY A 18 2.51 2.25 0.12
C GLY A 18 1.15 2.03 0.81
N MET A 19 0.86 2.80 1.83
CA MET A 19 -0.34 2.68 2.67
C MET A 19 -1.12 4.00 2.68
N GLY A 20 -2.28 3.99 2.06
CA GLY A 20 -3.25 5.09 2.11
C GLY A 20 -4.24 4.91 3.28
N LEU A 21 -4.88 5.92 3.74
CA LEU A 21 -4.70 7.32 3.43
C LEU A 21 -3.72 7.92 4.45
N GLY A 22 -2.59 8.45 3.97
CA GLY A 22 -1.68 9.16 4.86
C GLY A 22 -0.75 8.31 5.73
N ILE A 23 -0.91 7.01 5.80
CA ILE A 23 -0.13 6.12 6.68
C ILE A 23 1.35 6.08 6.28
N SER A 24 1.64 6.11 4.98
CA SER A 24 2.99 6.23 4.44
C SER A 24 3.09 7.46 3.53
N TRP A 25 3.46 8.57 4.12
CA TRP A 25 3.83 9.79 3.41
C TRP A 25 5.33 10.06 3.53
N ASP A 26 5.70 11.31 3.73
CA ASP A 26 7.08 11.77 3.67
C ASP A 26 7.97 11.21 4.79
N ASN A 27 7.46 11.14 6.03
CA ASN A 27 8.29 10.75 7.16
C ASN A 27 8.62 9.25 7.14
N LEU A 28 7.62 8.39 7.02
CA LEU A 28 7.85 6.95 6.97
C LEU A 28 8.69 6.55 5.75
N ALA A 29 8.25 6.94 4.54
CA ALA A 29 8.94 6.54 3.32
C ALA A 29 10.37 7.09 3.26
N GLY A 30 10.59 8.34 3.66
CA GLY A 30 11.92 8.93 3.72
C GLY A 30 12.86 8.17 4.65
N ASN A 31 12.41 7.83 5.87
CA ASN A 31 13.23 7.09 6.82
C ASN A 31 13.50 5.65 6.40
N VAL A 32 12.56 4.99 5.74
CA VAL A 32 12.77 3.63 5.20
C VAL A 32 13.84 3.66 4.11
N SER A 33 13.77 4.61 3.18
CA SER A 33 14.78 4.78 2.13
C SER A 33 16.16 5.15 2.69
N LEU A 34 16.21 6.05 3.68
CA LEU A 34 17.45 6.41 4.38
C LEU A 34 18.16 5.19 4.99
N ASN A 35 17.40 4.20 5.45
CA ASN A 35 17.92 2.98 6.08
C ASN A 35 18.09 1.81 5.08
N GLY A 36 18.20 2.09 3.79
CA GLY A 36 18.63 1.12 2.76
C GLY A 36 17.57 0.16 2.25
N CYS A 37 16.31 0.34 2.61
CA CYS A 37 15.15 -0.32 2.03
C CYS A 37 14.49 0.58 0.98
N LEU A 38 13.42 0.13 0.32
CA LEU A 38 12.60 1.02 -0.52
C LEU A 38 11.43 1.57 0.28
N GLY A 39 11.50 2.85 0.63
CA GLY A 39 10.37 3.58 1.19
C GLY A 39 9.39 3.98 0.07
N VAL A 40 8.10 3.78 0.31
CA VAL A 40 7.06 4.00 -0.70
C VAL A 40 5.99 4.93 -0.18
N ILE A 41 5.89 6.08 -0.83
CA ILE A 41 4.83 7.07 -0.59
C ILE A 41 3.52 6.55 -1.20
N SER A 42 2.41 6.72 -0.49
CA SER A 42 1.08 6.49 -1.05
C SER A 42 0.54 7.75 -1.71
N SER A 43 0.16 7.66 -3.00
CA SER A 43 -0.49 8.76 -3.72
C SER A 43 -1.94 8.96 -3.30
N VAL A 44 -2.50 8.05 -2.52
CA VAL A 44 -3.92 8.04 -2.12
C VAL A 44 -4.21 9.18 -1.16
N GLY A 45 -5.11 10.06 -1.55
CA GLY A 45 -5.60 11.14 -0.69
C GLY A 45 -4.60 12.28 -0.47
N THR A 46 -3.66 12.51 -1.38
CA THR A 46 -2.71 13.64 -1.29
C THR A 46 -3.41 14.99 -1.18
N GLY A 47 -4.62 15.14 -1.74
CA GLY A 47 -5.45 16.34 -1.56
C GLY A 47 -5.81 16.65 -0.10
N TYR A 48 -5.66 15.69 0.80
CA TYR A 48 -5.90 15.89 2.24
C TYR A 48 -4.62 16.19 3.04
N TYR A 49 -3.44 16.09 2.44
CA TYR A 49 -2.16 16.18 3.13
C TYR A 49 -2.06 17.38 4.07
N GLU A 50 -2.28 18.59 3.56
CA GLU A 50 -2.19 19.79 4.38
C GLU A 50 -3.21 19.81 5.52
N ASN A 51 -4.42 19.37 5.24
CA ASN A 51 -5.51 19.39 6.19
C ASN A 51 -5.34 18.36 7.30
N LEU A 52 -4.82 17.19 6.97
CA LEU A 52 -4.58 16.12 7.94
C LEU A 52 -3.30 16.38 8.73
N LYS A 53 -2.19 16.70 8.07
CA LYS A 53 -0.88 16.88 8.72
C LYS A 53 -0.82 18.10 9.62
N PHE A 54 -1.48 19.20 9.24
CA PHE A 54 -1.49 20.44 10.02
C PHE A 54 -2.76 20.65 10.85
N ALA A 55 -3.63 19.62 10.96
CA ALA A 55 -4.87 19.66 11.71
C ALA A 55 -5.72 20.93 11.45
N LYS A 56 -5.67 21.45 10.21
CA LYS A 56 -6.48 22.59 9.80
C LYS A 56 -7.96 22.20 9.93
N LYS A 57 -8.69 22.93 10.75
CA LYS A 57 -10.14 22.75 10.96
C LYS A 57 -10.91 23.72 10.10
N SER A 58 -12.02 23.28 9.52
CA SER A 58 -13.00 24.17 8.92
C SER A 58 -13.69 25.02 10.00
N LEU A 59 -14.41 26.07 9.59
CA LEU A 59 -15.14 26.98 10.49
C LEU A 59 -16.13 26.25 11.42
N ASP A 60 -16.56 25.04 11.07
CA ASP A 60 -17.43 24.19 11.88
C ASP A 60 -16.66 23.19 12.77
N GLY A 61 -15.35 23.37 12.93
CA GLY A 61 -14.50 22.57 13.80
C GLY A 61 -14.15 21.19 13.25
N ARG A 62 -14.57 20.85 12.03
CA ARG A 62 -14.25 19.59 11.35
C ARG A 62 -12.93 19.70 10.62
N PRO A 63 -12.19 18.60 10.41
CA PRO A 63 -11.04 18.61 9.50
C PRO A 63 -11.50 19.14 8.14
N TYR A 64 -10.84 20.16 7.64
CA TYR A 64 -11.11 20.68 6.31
C TYR A 64 -10.82 19.59 5.30
N GLN A 65 -11.84 19.09 4.63
CA GLN A 65 -11.66 18.16 3.52
C GLN A 65 -11.49 18.99 2.25
N SER A 66 -10.36 18.84 1.58
CA SER A 66 -10.20 19.32 0.22
C SER A 66 -11.34 18.76 -0.63
N GLU A 67 -11.92 19.56 -1.52
CA GLU A 67 -12.91 19.08 -2.50
C GLU A 67 -12.29 18.07 -3.47
N ASN A 68 -10.95 18.00 -3.53
CA ASN A 68 -10.19 17.13 -4.40
C ASN A 68 -9.48 16.04 -3.59
N PHE A 69 -9.68 14.79 -3.99
CA PHE A 69 -8.99 13.64 -3.41
C PHE A 69 -7.49 13.62 -3.74
N TYR A 70 -7.11 14.25 -4.84
CA TYR A 70 -5.75 14.36 -5.34
C TYR A 70 -5.32 15.82 -5.44
N SER A 71 -4.07 16.13 -5.06
CA SER A 71 -3.41 17.42 -5.29
C SER A 71 -1.99 17.19 -5.78
N LYS A 72 -1.64 17.79 -6.92
CA LYS A 72 -0.28 17.80 -7.47
C LYS A 72 0.68 18.53 -6.52
N GLU A 73 0.30 19.68 -6.02
CA GLU A 73 1.13 20.52 -5.14
C GLU A 73 1.47 19.75 -3.84
N ALA A 74 0.48 19.07 -3.26
CA ALA A 74 0.70 18.26 -2.08
C ALA A 74 1.59 17.05 -2.37
N LEU A 75 1.40 16.37 -3.51
CA LEU A 75 2.25 15.27 -3.94
C LEU A 75 3.72 15.73 -4.05
N PHE A 76 3.98 16.86 -4.71
CA PHE A 76 5.32 17.43 -4.82
C PHE A 76 5.91 17.78 -3.46
N THR A 77 5.11 18.38 -2.57
CA THR A 77 5.54 18.71 -1.20
C THR A 77 5.93 17.46 -0.42
N ILE A 78 5.13 16.40 -0.50
CA ILE A 78 5.40 15.11 0.16
C ILE A 78 6.73 14.51 -0.36
N VAL A 79 6.91 14.46 -1.68
CA VAL A 79 8.15 13.94 -2.28
C VAL A 79 9.37 14.77 -1.87
N GLN A 80 9.28 16.10 -1.92
CA GLN A 80 10.36 16.98 -1.50
C GLN A 80 10.73 16.81 -0.02
N ASN A 81 9.74 16.62 0.85
CA ASN A 81 9.99 16.40 2.27
C ASN A 81 10.64 15.03 2.50
N ALA A 82 10.17 13.96 1.83
CA ALA A 82 10.82 12.66 1.88
C ALA A 82 12.27 12.73 1.39
N ARG A 83 12.55 13.47 0.30
CA ARG A 83 13.91 13.69 -0.22
C ARG A 83 14.83 14.42 0.77
N LYS A 84 14.31 15.37 1.55
CA LYS A 84 15.10 16.00 2.63
C LYS A 84 15.57 14.99 3.69
N ILE A 85 14.84 13.90 3.87
CA ILE A 85 15.18 12.84 4.82
C ILE A 85 16.14 11.85 4.17
N CYS A 86 15.81 11.31 3.00
CA CYS A 86 16.53 10.18 2.39
C CYS A 86 17.62 10.60 1.39
N GLY A 87 17.70 11.88 1.00
CA GLY A 87 18.65 12.33 -0.04
C GLY A 87 18.43 11.60 -1.37
N ASP A 88 19.53 11.05 -1.90
CA ASP A 88 19.54 10.34 -3.20
C ASP A 88 19.17 8.84 -3.10
N ALA A 89 18.81 8.35 -1.91
CA ALA A 89 18.37 6.95 -1.75
C ALA A 89 17.08 6.70 -2.57
N PRO A 90 16.91 5.51 -3.17
CA PRO A 90 15.73 5.19 -3.97
C PRO A 90 14.44 5.40 -3.21
N LEU A 91 13.49 6.12 -3.83
CA LEU A 91 12.19 6.43 -3.27
C LEU A 91 11.08 5.99 -4.22
N GLY A 92 10.10 5.26 -3.69
CA GLY A 92 8.97 4.75 -4.45
C GLY A 92 7.69 5.54 -4.24
N MET A 93 6.75 5.39 -5.17
CA MET A 93 5.36 5.81 -4.99
C MET A 93 4.40 4.72 -5.42
N ASN A 94 3.42 4.46 -4.57
CA ASN A 94 2.30 3.58 -4.89
C ASN A 94 1.19 4.38 -5.57
N VAL A 95 0.78 3.96 -6.77
CA VAL A 95 -0.30 4.57 -7.54
C VAL A 95 -1.35 3.52 -7.89
N MET A 96 -2.59 3.72 -7.42
CA MET A 96 -3.69 2.79 -7.66
C MET A 96 -4.30 2.97 -9.05
N CYS A 97 -4.41 1.90 -9.84
CA CYS A 97 -5.12 1.91 -11.13
C CYS A 97 -6.60 2.30 -11.00
N ALA A 98 -7.22 2.02 -9.84
CA ALA A 98 -8.62 2.37 -9.57
C ALA A 98 -8.84 3.86 -9.28
N ALA A 99 -7.80 4.67 -9.16
CA ALA A 99 -7.94 6.13 -9.04
C ALA A 99 -8.48 6.73 -10.35
N ASN A 100 -9.47 7.60 -10.25
CA ASN A 100 -10.07 8.21 -11.45
C ASN A 100 -9.08 9.09 -12.23
N ASP A 101 -8.11 9.69 -11.54
CA ASP A 101 -7.04 10.50 -12.14
C ASP A 101 -5.73 9.71 -12.37
N TYR A 102 -5.79 8.40 -12.60
CA TYR A 102 -4.61 7.50 -12.63
C TYR A 102 -3.48 8.00 -13.54
N GLU A 103 -3.76 8.31 -14.80
CA GLU A 103 -2.75 8.84 -15.74
C GLU A 103 -2.08 10.11 -15.21
N ARG A 104 -2.89 11.07 -14.76
CA ARG A 104 -2.41 12.33 -14.22
C ARG A 104 -1.50 12.11 -13.01
N ILE A 105 -1.93 11.26 -12.07
CA ILE A 105 -1.14 10.93 -10.87
C ILE A 105 0.20 10.29 -11.25
N VAL A 106 0.22 9.38 -12.23
CA VAL A 106 1.45 8.74 -12.71
C VAL A 106 2.41 9.78 -13.30
N ARG A 107 1.93 10.67 -14.19
CA ARG A 107 2.77 11.72 -14.79
C ARG A 107 3.32 12.69 -13.74
N ASP A 108 2.45 13.18 -12.87
CA ASP A 108 2.85 14.09 -11.79
C ASP A 108 3.84 13.41 -10.81
N THR A 109 3.72 12.10 -10.59
CA THR A 109 4.68 11.29 -9.81
C THR A 109 6.06 11.28 -10.45
N CYS A 110 6.15 11.07 -11.75
CA CYS A 110 7.41 11.12 -12.50
C CYS A 110 8.02 12.53 -12.45
N GLU A 111 7.23 13.57 -12.69
CA GLU A 111 7.67 14.96 -12.62
C GLU A 111 8.16 15.36 -11.22
N ALA A 112 7.62 14.78 -10.17
CA ALA A 112 8.06 15.01 -8.79
C ALA A 112 9.42 14.37 -8.46
N GLY A 113 9.98 13.54 -9.36
CA GLY A 113 11.30 12.92 -9.18
C GLY A 113 11.30 11.64 -8.35
N ILE A 114 10.25 10.82 -8.49
CA ILE A 114 10.20 9.47 -7.92
C ILE A 114 11.00 8.50 -8.79
N ASP A 115 11.73 7.59 -8.16
CA ASP A 115 12.57 6.60 -8.84
C ASP A 115 11.80 5.36 -9.29
N ILE A 116 10.80 4.94 -8.51
CA ILE A 116 10.11 3.66 -8.70
C ILE A 116 8.60 3.86 -8.53
N ILE A 117 7.81 3.48 -9.51
CA ILE A 117 6.35 3.44 -9.41
C ILE A 117 5.89 2.00 -9.16
N ILE A 118 5.19 1.79 -8.04
CA ILE A 118 4.53 0.53 -7.73
C ILE A 118 3.03 0.70 -7.97
N SER A 119 2.45 -0.09 -8.87
CA SER A 119 1.06 0.11 -9.28
C SER A 119 0.23 -1.17 -9.21
N GLY A 120 -0.93 -1.06 -8.57
CA GLY A 120 -1.89 -2.15 -8.35
C GLY A 120 -3.31 -1.62 -8.22
N ALA A 121 -4.17 -2.34 -7.49
CA ALA A 121 -5.61 -2.09 -7.43
C ALA A 121 -6.25 -2.04 -8.84
N GLY A 122 -5.94 -3.07 -9.64
CA GLY A 122 -6.24 -3.22 -11.07
C GLY A 122 -4.98 -3.62 -11.83
N LEU A 123 -5.11 -3.81 -13.14
CA LEU A 123 -3.99 -4.18 -14.01
C LEU A 123 -3.40 -2.91 -14.65
N PRO A 124 -2.15 -2.50 -14.33
CA PRO A 124 -1.53 -1.26 -14.83
C PRO A 124 -1.07 -1.41 -16.30
N THR A 125 -1.97 -1.81 -17.19
CA THR A 125 -1.63 -2.18 -18.57
C THR A 125 -1.14 -1.03 -19.43
N ASN A 126 -1.40 0.22 -19.05
CA ASN A 126 -0.99 1.42 -19.77
C ASN A 126 0.11 2.22 -19.02
N LEU A 127 0.62 1.70 -17.90
CA LEU A 127 1.64 2.41 -17.12
C LEU A 127 2.87 2.83 -17.94
N PRO A 128 3.45 2.00 -18.83
CA PRO A 128 4.58 2.42 -19.67
C PRO A 128 4.26 3.56 -20.63
N GLU A 129 3.00 3.71 -21.07
CA GLU A 129 2.56 4.84 -21.91
C GLU A 129 2.65 6.16 -21.14
N PHE A 130 2.19 6.15 -19.90
CA PHE A 130 2.14 7.34 -19.06
C PHE A 130 3.52 7.78 -18.56
N THR A 131 4.50 6.89 -18.60
CA THR A 131 5.89 7.10 -18.15
C THR A 131 6.90 7.17 -19.29
N ALA A 132 6.45 7.24 -20.55
CA ALA A 132 7.31 7.17 -21.75
C ALA A 132 8.40 8.27 -21.76
N ASP A 133 8.09 9.46 -21.27
CA ASP A 133 9.01 10.59 -21.20
C ASP A 133 10.02 10.47 -20.01
N PHE A 134 9.87 9.46 -19.16
CA PHE A 134 10.66 9.23 -17.94
C PHE A 134 11.28 7.82 -17.94
N PRO A 135 12.18 7.49 -18.88
CA PRO A 135 12.71 6.13 -19.06
C PRO A 135 13.49 5.59 -17.86
N ASP A 136 13.93 6.49 -16.99
CA ASP A 136 14.70 6.17 -15.79
C ASP A 136 13.84 5.71 -14.62
N VAL A 137 12.51 5.94 -14.68
CA VAL A 137 11.57 5.50 -13.64
C VAL A 137 11.31 4.00 -13.80
N ALA A 138 11.58 3.25 -12.75
CA ALA A 138 11.32 1.82 -12.71
C ALA A 138 9.83 1.53 -12.47
N LEU A 139 9.29 0.52 -13.17
CA LEU A 139 7.86 0.20 -13.16
C LEU A 139 7.62 -1.19 -12.56
N VAL A 140 6.87 -1.23 -11.47
CA VAL A 140 6.63 -2.42 -10.67
C VAL A 140 5.12 -2.68 -10.53
N PRO A 141 4.54 -3.62 -11.28
CA PRO A 141 3.15 -3.99 -11.09
C PRO A 141 2.95 -4.84 -9.83
N ILE A 142 1.81 -4.65 -9.16
CA ILE A 142 1.32 -5.56 -8.11
C ILE A 142 0.36 -6.55 -8.75
N VAL A 143 0.55 -7.83 -8.49
CA VAL A 143 -0.26 -8.93 -9.01
C VAL A 143 -0.66 -9.89 -7.90
N SER A 144 -1.80 -10.59 -8.08
CA SER A 144 -2.24 -11.67 -7.19
C SER A 144 -2.09 -13.08 -7.81
N SER A 145 -1.55 -13.16 -9.05
CA SER A 145 -1.39 -14.45 -9.75
C SER A 145 -0.43 -14.34 -10.94
N ALA A 146 0.11 -15.49 -11.37
CA ALA A 146 0.89 -15.61 -12.61
C ALA A 146 0.08 -15.16 -13.85
N LYS A 147 -1.23 -15.43 -13.88
CA LYS A 147 -2.11 -14.98 -14.96
C LYS A 147 -2.16 -13.46 -15.08
N ALA A 148 -2.25 -12.74 -13.96
CA ALA A 148 -2.24 -11.28 -13.95
C ALA A 148 -0.90 -10.74 -14.48
N LEU A 149 0.24 -11.31 -14.04
CA LEU A 149 1.56 -10.95 -14.55
C LEU A 149 1.66 -11.17 -16.06
N LYS A 150 1.22 -12.34 -16.54
CA LYS A 150 1.22 -12.66 -17.98
C LYS A 150 0.48 -11.62 -18.82
N ILE A 151 -0.70 -11.19 -18.36
CA ILE A 151 -1.51 -10.19 -19.07
C ILE A 151 -0.75 -8.85 -19.16
N ILE A 152 -0.18 -8.39 -18.04
CA ILE A 152 0.57 -7.13 -17.96
C ILE A 152 1.82 -7.21 -18.84
N ALA A 153 2.69 -8.21 -18.62
CA ALA A 153 3.96 -8.35 -19.34
C ALA A 153 3.75 -8.47 -20.85
N LYS A 154 2.76 -9.30 -21.27
CA LYS A 154 2.40 -9.43 -22.69
C LYS A 154 1.97 -8.09 -23.29
N ARG A 155 1.09 -7.34 -22.60
CA ARG A 155 0.60 -6.05 -23.11
C ARG A 155 1.72 -5.01 -23.15
N TRP A 156 2.54 -4.94 -22.13
CA TRP A 156 3.68 -4.00 -22.09
C TRP A 156 4.66 -4.30 -23.21
N LYS A 157 5.05 -5.58 -23.37
CA LYS A 157 5.98 -5.98 -24.46
C LYS A 157 5.43 -5.69 -25.85
N GLN A 158 4.15 -6.01 -26.08
CA GLN A 158 3.54 -5.83 -27.41
C GLN A 158 3.32 -4.38 -27.80
N ARG A 159 2.97 -3.51 -26.85
CA ARG A 159 2.58 -2.12 -27.16
C ARG A 159 3.70 -1.12 -26.95
N TYR A 160 4.58 -1.37 -25.99
CA TYR A 160 5.55 -0.39 -25.53
C TYR A 160 6.98 -0.90 -25.57
N ASP A 161 7.19 -2.14 -26.04
CA ASP A 161 8.49 -2.85 -26.03
C ASP A 161 9.18 -2.82 -24.65
N ARG A 162 8.39 -2.92 -23.58
CA ARG A 162 8.85 -2.88 -22.18
C ARG A 162 8.40 -4.12 -21.43
N ILE A 163 9.19 -4.51 -20.40
CA ILE A 163 8.83 -5.51 -19.40
C ILE A 163 8.88 -4.86 -18.01
N PRO A 164 8.29 -5.46 -16.97
CA PRO A 164 8.44 -4.97 -15.60
C PRO A 164 9.92 -4.93 -15.15
N ASP A 165 10.26 -3.92 -14.34
CA ASP A 165 11.58 -3.82 -13.69
C ASP A 165 11.67 -4.66 -12.40
N ALA A 166 10.52 -4.97 -11.81
CA ALA A 166 10.28 -5.94 -10.76
C ALA A 166 8.78 -6.25 -10.71
N VAL A 167 8.36 -7.18 -9.89
CA VAL A 167 6.93 -7.45 -9.62
C VAL A 167 6.72 -7.68 -8.13
N VAL A 168 5.59 -7.20 -7.62
CA VAL A 168 5.11 -7.55 -6.29
C VAL A 168 3.97 -8.55 -6.42
N LEU A 169 4.14 -9.76 -5.86
CA LEU A 169 3.07 -10.72 -5.67
C LEU A 169 2.43 -10.48 -4.30
N GLU A 170 1.19 -10.04 -4.31
CA GLU A 170 0.42 -9.83 -3.09
C GLU A 170 -0.48 -11.03 -2.81
N GLY A 171 -0.25 -11.69 -1.66
CA GLY A 171 -1.03 -12.83 -1.19
C GLY A 171 -2.25 -12.43 -0.35
N PRO A 172 -3.15 -13.38 -0.06
CA PRO A 172 -4.44 -13.13 0.59
C PRO A 172 -4.35 -12.75 2.08
N LEU A 173 -3.16 -12.74 2.68
CA LEU A 173 -2.94 -12.30 4.06
C LEU A 173 -2.54 -10.84 4.18
N SER A 174 -2.55 -10.08 3.08
CA SER A 174 -2.29 -8.65 3.07
C SER A 174 -3.37 -7.84 3.80
N GLY A 175 -3.03 -6.62 4.19
CA GLY A 175 -3.98 -5.64 4.73
C GLY A 175 -4.67 -4.85 3.62
N GLY A 176 -5.82 -4.26 3.93
CA GLY A 176 -6.60 -3.51 2.95
C GLY A 176 -7.29 -4.41 1.92
N HIS A 177 -7.53 -3.86 0.73
CA HIS A 177 -8.28 -4.55 -0.32
C HIS A 177 -7.50 -5.72 -0.89
N GLN A 178 -8.22 -6.83 -1.09
CA GLN A 178 -7.67 -8.09 -1.59
C GLN A 178 -7.83 -8.21 -3.11
N GLY A 179 -6.81 -8.72 -3.79
CA GLY A 179 -6.91 -9.17 -5.19
C GLY A 179 -7.57 -10.55 -5.34
N PHE A 180 -8.33 -11.00 -4.34
CA PHE A 180 -8.95 -12.32 -4.19
C PHE A 180 -10.41 -12.19 -3.80
N THR A 181 -11.24 -13.22 -4.06
CA THR A 181 -12.60 -13.31 -3.50
C THR A 181 -12.55 -13.65 -2.01
N TYR A 182 -13.70 -13.56 -1.32
CA TYR A 182 -13.79 -13.96 0.09
C TYR A 182 -13.37 -15.41 0.31
N GLU A 183 -13.82 -16.30 -0.58
CA GLU A 183 -13.52 -17.73 -0.54
C GLU A 183 -12.03 -17.98 -0.77
N GLN A 184 -11.43 -17.31 -1.75
CA GLN A 184 -10.01 -17.43 -2.07
C GLN A 184 -9.10 -16.93 -0.95
N CYS A 185 -9.54 -15.94 -0.17
CA CYS A 185 -8.77 -15.44 0.96
C CYS A 185 -8.57 -16.48 2.08
N GLY A 186 -9.44 -17.50 2.15
CA GLY A 186 -9.35 -18.61 3.11
C GLY A 186 -8.85 -19.91 2.51
N ASP A 187 -8.67 -20.00 1.18
CA ASP A 187 -8.28 -21.21 0.49
C ASP A 187 -6.74 -21.36 0.45
N PRO A 188 -6.18 -22.46 1.00
CA PRO A 188 -4.75 -22.74 0.94
C PRO A 188 -4.15 -22.74 -0.47
N ALA A 189 -4.93 -23.02 -1.51
CA ALA A 189 -4.48 -22.98 -2.90
C ALA A 189 -3.95 -21.61 -3.31
N PHE A 190 -4.43 -20.55 -2.67
CA PHE A 190 -4.00 -19.16 -2.89
C PHE A 190 -2.94 -18.67 -1.88
N ALA A 191 -2.41 -19.54 -1.02
CA ALA A 191 -1.31 -19.18 -0.14
C ALA A 191 -0.05 -18.81 -0.96
N LEU A 192 0.76 -17.89 -0.42
CA LEU A 192 2.02 -17.47 -1.06
C LEU A 192 2.90 -18.65 -1.45
N ASP A 193 2.95 -19.69 -0.64
CA ASP A 193 3.76 -20.89 -0.88
C ASP A 193 3.42 -21.58 -2.21
N ASN A 194 2.16 -21.51 -2.63
CA ASN A 194 1.69 -22.03 -3.90
C ASN A 194 1.78 -21.02 -5.05
N LEU A 195 1.67 -19.72 -4.74
CA LEU A 195 1.69 -18.66 -5.77
C LEU A 195 3.11 -18.28 -6.19
N ILE A 196 4.08 -18.28 -5.28
CA ILE A 196 5.47 -17.88 -5.55
C ILE A 196 6.08 -18.69 -6.69
N PRO A 197 6.07 -20.05 -6.68
CA PRO A 197 6.65 -20.83 -7.77
C PRO A 197 5.97 -20.56 -9.11
N GLN A 198 4.65 -20.35 -9.12
CA GLN A 198 3.88 -20.08 -10.35
C GLN A 198 4.29 -18.72 -10.97
N VAL A 199 4.40 -17.68 -10.12
CA VAL A 199 4.81 -16.34 -10.60
C VAL A 199 6.28 -16.33 -11.03
N LYS A 200 7.15 -17.05 -10.31
CA LYS A 200 8.57 -17.19 -10.71
C LYS A 200 8.72 -17.89 -12.06
N ALA A 201 7.93 -18.93 -12.31
CA ALA A 201 7.90 -19.61 -13.62
C ALA A 201 7.37 -18.67 -14.72
N GLU A 202 6.40 -17.82 -14.44
CA GLU A 202 5.91 -16.84 -15.41
C GLU A 202 6.95 -15.74 -15.70
N ILE A 203 7.68 -15.25 -14.69
CA ILE A 203 8.77 -14.27 -14.86
C ILE A 203 9.79 -14.80 -15.87
N SER A 204 10.20 -16.05 -15.76
CA SER A 204 11.21 -16.66 -16.65
C SER A 204 10.82 -16.68 -18.14
N GLN A 205 9.53 -16.49 -18.47
CA GLN A 205 9.06 -16.39 -19.86
C GLN A 205 9.31 -14.99 -20.46
N TRP A 206 9.54 -13.98 -19.63
CA TRP A 206 9.66 -12.58 -20.04
C TRP A 206 11.06 -12.01 -19.87
N GLY A 207 11.89 -12.66 -19.05
CA GLY A 207 13.24 -12.19 -18.74
C GLY A 207 13.66 -12.54 -17.32
N SER A 208 14.51 -11.70 -16.73
CA SER A 208 14.98 -11.85 -15.36
C SER A 208 14.80 -10.52 -14.63
N PHE A 209 13.76 -10.42 -13.81
CA PHE A 209 13.50 -9.28 -12.93
C PHE A 209 13.06 -9.77 -11.54
N PRO A 210 13.29 -8.98 -10.47
CA PRO A 210 13.01 -9.41 -9.10
C PRO A 210 11.54 -9.67 -8.83
N LEU A 211 11.29 -10.71 -8.01
CA LEU A 211 10.02 -11.01 -7.41
C LEU A 211 10.04 -10.60 -5.93
N PHE A 212 9.27 -9.57 -5.59
CA PHE A 212 8.92 -9.26 -4.21
C PHE A 212 7.59 -9.89 -3.85
N VAL A 213 7.44 -10.33 -2.59
CA VAL A 213 6.19 -10.93 -2.12
C VAL A 213 5.63 -10.16 -0.92
N ALA A 214 4.31 -10.06 -0.85
CA ALA A 214 3.60 -9.32 0.19
C ALA A 214 2.43 -10.14 0.76
N GLY A 215 2.03 -9.85 1.99
CA GLY A 215 0.91 -10.49 2.66
C GLY A 215 1.32 -11.56 3.65
N GLY A 216 1.18 -11.27 4.94
CA GLY A 216 1.51 -12.19 6.03
C GLY A 216 2.99 -12.29 6.40
N ILE A 217 3.85 -11.45 5.83
CA ILE A 217 5.27 -11.38 6.18
C ILE A 217 5.43 -10.49 7.42
N TRP A 218 6.11 -11.00 8.45
CA TRP A 218 6.24 -10.30 9.72
C TRP A 218 7.67 -10.12 10.22
N ASP A 219 8.47 -11.16 10.13
CA ASP A 219 9.82 -11.23 10.68
C ASP A 219 10.81 -11.87 9.71
N LYS A 220 12.06 -12.01 10.14
CA LYS A 220 13.12 -12.62 9.33
C LYS A 220 12.81 -14.07 8.96
N THR A 221 12.14 -14.82 9.83
CA THR A 221 11.76 -16.21 9.55
C THR A 221 10.80 -16.28 8.36
N ASP A 222 9.81 -15.38 8.32
CA ASP A 222 8.90 -15.27 7.17
C ASP A 222 9.65 -14.85 5.90
N ILE A 223 10.60 -13.90 6.02
CA ILE A 223 11.43 -13.45 4.88
C ILE A 223 12.25 -14.62 4.33
N ASP A 224 12.94 -15.36 5.19
CA ASP A 224 13.77 -16.51 4.79
C ASP A 224 12.91 -17.62 4.18
N ARG A 225 11.72 -17.88 4.73
CA ARG A 225 10.76 -18.84 4.17
C ARG A 225 10.39 -18.49 2.73
N VAL A 226 9.92 -17.26 2.46
CA VAL A 226 9.49 -16.91 1.11
C VAL A 226 10.67 -16.82 0.13
N LYS A 227 11.85 -16.44 0.59
CA LYS A 227 13.07 -16.49 -0.23
C LYS A 227 13.46 -17.92 -0.60
N SER A 228 13.28 -18.89 0.29
CA SER A 228 13.52 -20.30 -0.02
C SER A 228 12.56 -20.85 -1.09
N LEU A 229 11.38 -20.23 -1.26
CA LEU A 229 10.40 -20.56 -2.28
C LEU A 229 10.66 -19.86 -3.63
N GLY A 230 11.63 -18.94 -3.70
CA GLY A 230 12.04 -18.26 -4.92
C GLY A 230 11.74 -16.76 -4.97
N ALA A 231 11.27 -16.15 -3.90
CA ALA A 231 11.18 -14.70 -3.81
C ALA A 231 12.59 -14.06 -3.73
N ASP A 232 12.77 -12.92 -4.36
CA ASP A 232 14.02 -12.17 -4.30
C ASP A 232 14.01 -11.14 -3.17
N GLY A 233 12.82 -10.72 -2.73
CA GLY A 233 12.60 -9.79 -1.63
C GLY A 233 11.16 -9.81 -1.12
N VAL A 234 10.84 -8.90 -0.21
CA VAL A 234 9.52 -8.79 0.40
C VAL A 234 8.96 -7.37 0.34
N GLN A 235 7.62 -7.25 0.31
CA GLN A 235 6.93 -5.99 0.58
C GLN A 235 6.11 -6.15 1.86
N MET A 236 6.26 -5.21 2.79
CA MET A 236 5.62 -5.22 4.10
C MET A 236 4.93 -3.87 4.37
N GLY A 237 3.68 -3.89 4.81
CA GLY A 237 2.96 -2.67 5.22
C GLY A 237 2.82 -2.61 6.73
N THR A 238 2.01 -3.49 7.29
CA THR A 238 1.57 -3.49 8.69
C THR A 238 2.72 -3.40 9.71
N ARG A 239 3.84 -4.08 9.45
CA ARG A 239 4.99 -4.06 10.34
C ARG A 239 5.58 -2.65 10.48
N PHE A 240 5.56 -1.84 9.39
CA PHE A 240 6.03 -0.46 9.40
C PHE A 240 5.04 0.54 10.03
N ILE A 241 3.76 0.18 10.21
CA ILE A 241 2.82 1.00 10.99
C ILE A 241 3.28 1.09 12.45
N GLY A 242 3.89 0.04 12.98
CA GLY A 242 4.46 -0.02 14.31
C GLY A 242 5.79 0.74 14.48
N THR A 243 5.97 1.85 13.77
CA THR A 243 7.17 2.68 13.89
C THR A 243 6.83 4.10 14.32
N PHE A 244 7.80 4.76 14.99
CA PHE A 244 7.66 6.16 15.36
C PHE A 244 7.51 7.06 14.13
N GLU A 245 8.15 6.70 13.01
CA GLU A 245 8.14 7.45 11.77
C GLU A 245 6.88 7.27 10.91
N CYS A 246 6.02 6.28 11.23
CA CYS A 246 4.71 6.16 10.57
C CYS A 246 3.92 7.46 10.70
N ASP A 247 3.43 7.98 9.57
CA ASP A 247 2.77 9.30 9.49
C ASP A 247 1.38 9.35 10.13
N ALA A 248 0.78 8.20 10.50
CA ALA A 248 -0.51 8.13 11.17
C ALA A 248 -0.44 8.62 12.63
N ALA A 249 -1.58 9.06 13.16
CA ALA A 249 -1.71 9.43 14.56
C ALA A 249 -1.32 8.29 15.51
N GLU A 250 -0.88 8.64 16.72
CA GLU A 250 -0.47 7.65 17.72
C GLU A 250 -1.62 6.70 18.07
N GLU A 251 -2.85 7.20 18.12
CA GLU A 251 -4.05 6.42 18.39
C GLU A 251 -4.28 5.32 17.34
N PHE A 252 -3.87 5.54 16.07
CA PHE A 252 -3.89 4.50 15.05
C PHE A 252 -2.98 3.33 15.45
N LYS A 253 -1.75 3.64 15.88
CA LYS A 253 -0.78 2.64 16.31
C LYS A 253 -1.28 1.89 17.55
N GLN A 254 -1.91 2.60 18.48
CA GLN A 254 -2.51 2.01 19.68
C GLN A 254 -3.65 1.04 19.34
N VAL A 255 -4.46 1.30 18.31
CA VAL A 255 -5.48 0.34 17.84
C VAL A 255 -4.81 -0.97 17.40
N LEU A 256 -3.68 -0.91 16.69
CA LEU A 256 -2.95 -2.12 16.28
C LEU A 256 -2.31 -2.84 17.46
N LEU A 257 -1.66 -2.09 18.38
CA LEU A 257 -1.03 -2.66 19.60
C LEU A 257 -2.03 -3.42 20.47
N ASN A 258 -3.28 -2.98 20.51
CA ASN A 258 -4.33 -3.59 21.31
C ASN A 258 -5.13 -4.67 20.56
N ALA A 259 -4.90 -4.81 19.24
CA ALA A 259 -5.66 -5.74 18.41
C ALA A 259 -5.28 -7.20 18.72
N LYS A 260 -6.28 -8.03 18.91
CA LYS A 260 -6.12 -9.48 19.02
C LYS A 260 -6.28 -10.14 17.65
N LYS A 261 -5.89 -11.39 17.55
CA LYS A 261 -5.97 -12.15 16.30
C LYS A 261 -7.40 -12.23 15.75
N GLU A 262 -8.37 -12.41 16.62
CA GLU A 262 -9.81 -12.50 16.30
C GLU A 262 -10.40 -11.17 15.83
N ASP A 263 -9.79 -10.03 16.17
CA ASP A 263 -10.24 -8.71 15.72
C ASP A 263 -9.89 -8.45 14.27
N ILE A 264 -8.90 -9.17 13.70
CA ILE A 264 -8.45 -8.99 12.33
C ILE A 264 -9.31 -9.83 11.39
N GLN A 265 -10.15 -9.17 10.59
CA GLN A 265 -11.18 -9.81 9.79
C GLN A 265 -11.19 -9.30 8.34
N LEU A 266 -11.86 -10.05 7.47
CA LEU A 266 -12.24 -9.59 6.14
C LEU A 266 -13.53 -8.76 6.26
N LEU A 267 -13.43 -7.51 5.90
CA LEU A 267 -14.49 -6.50 5.99
C LEU A 267 -15.11 -6.27 4.61
N LYS A 268 -16.41 -5.95 4.58
CA LYS A 268 -17.08 -5.49 3.36
C LYS A 268 -16.64 -4.07 3.02
N SER A 269 -16.27 -3.84 1.77
CA SER A 269 -15.83 -2.53 1.30
C SER A 269 -16.77 -1.97 0.22
N PRO A 270 -17.03 -0.65 0.22
CA PRO A 270 -17.84 -0.01 -0.81
C PRO A 270 -17.21 -0.03 -2.22
N VAL A 271 -15.99 -0.49 -2.37
CA VAL A 271 -15.33 -0.67 -3.69
C VAL A 271 -15.48 -2.09 -4.25
N GLY A 272 -16.30 -2.95 -3.61
CA GLY A 272 -16.69 -4.25 -4.15
C GLY A 272 -15.71 -5.41 -3.92
N TYR A 273 -14.55 -5.16 -3.29
CA TYR A 273 -13.55 -6.18 -2.96
C TYR A 273 -13.52 -6.45 -1.45
N PRO A 274 -13.17 -7.68 -0.99
CA PRO A 274 -12.88 -7.91 0.41
C PRO A 274 -11.73 -7.01 0.86
N ALA A 275 -11.78 -6.53 2.10
CA ALA A 275 -10.69 -5.77 2.67
C ALA A 275 -10.34 -6.31 4.05
N ARG A 276 -9.05 -6.49 4.36
CA ARG A 276 -8.62 -6.96 5.68
C ARG A 276 -8.30 -5.79 6.59
N GLY A 277 -8.89 -5.79 7.77
CA GLY A 277 -8.68 -4.76 8.79
C GLY A 277 -9.12 -5.21 10.16
N ILE A 278 -9.05 -4.30 11.11
CA ILE A 278 -9.46 -4.53 12.49
C ILE A 278 -10.97 -4.26 12.60
N HIS A 279 -11.70 -5.19 13.18
CA HIS A 279 -13.09 -4.99 13.59
C HIS A 279 -13.12 -3.98 14.75
N THR A 280 -13.76 -2.86 14.53
CA THR A 280 -13.91 -1.79 15.51
C THR A 280 -15.38 -1.40 15.64
N ASN A 281 -15.70 -0.45 16.51
CA ASN A 281 -17.05 0.08 16.65
C ASN A 281 -17.68 0.56 15.31
N LEU A 282 -16.86 0.92 14.31
CA LEU A 282 -17.36 1.26 12.98
C LEU A 282 -18.14 0.09 12.33
N GLN A 283 -17.64 -1.13 12.43
CA GLN A 283 -18.28 -2.31 11.85
C GLN A 283 -19.61 -2.61 12.58
N ASP A 284 -19.64 -2.45 13.89
CA ASP A 284 -20.85 -2.61 14.69
C ASP A 284 -21.91 -1.55 14.31
N MET A 285 -21.50 -0.29 14.15
CA MET A 285 -22.37 0.78 13.68
C MET A 285 -22.91 0.54 12.26
N ILE A 286 -22.07 0.00 11.36
CA ILE A 286 -22.50 -0.37 9.99
C ILE A 286 -23.55 -1.49 10.08
N ALA A 287 -23.31 -2.54 10.87
CA ALA A 287 -24.24 -3.64 11.06
C ALA A 287 -25.58 -3.20 11.67
N ALA A 288 -25.54 -2.24 12.60
CA ALA A 288 -26.72 -1.65 13.23
C ALA A 288 -27.44 -0.59 12.37
N GLY A 289 -26.92 -0.25 11.20
CA GLY A 289 -27.48 0.84 10.36
C GLY A 289 -27.30 2.24 10.94
N SER A 290 -26.42 2.41 11.92
CA SER A 290 -26.14 3.68 12.62
C SER A 290 -24.80 4.31 12.22
N ALA A 291 -24.17 3.84 11.13
CA ALA A 291 -22.92 4.37 10.64
C ALA A 291 -23.00 5.89 10.35
N PRO A 292 -21.87 6.61 10.46
CA PRO A 292 -21.83 8.03 10.14
C PRO A 292 -22.32 8.32 8.71
N LYS A 293 -23.06 9.44 8.54
CA LYS A 293 -23.59 9.84 7.24
C LYS A 293 -22.49 9.89 6.19
N ILE A 294 -22.76 9.32 5.01
CA ILE A 294 -21.85 9.34 3.89
C ILE A 294 -21.70 10.78 3.38
N ARG A 295 -20.48 11.28 3.41
CA ARG A 295 -20.08 12.53 2.76
C ARG A 295 -19.19 12.19 1.59
N CYS A 296 -19.76 12.20 0.40
CA CYS A 296 -18.94 11.94 -0.78
C CYS A 296 -18.16 13.18 -1.18
N ILE A 297 -16.86 13.02 -1.24
CA ILE A 297 -15.96 13.99 -1.87
C ILE A 297 -15.91 13.87 -3.39
N SER A 298 -16.60 12.86 -3.97
CA SER A 298 -16.61 12.51 -5.39
C SER A 298 -15.20 12.29 -6.00
N ASN A 299 -15.20 11.67 -7.18
CA ASN A 299 -14.01 11.46 -8.02
C ASN A 299 -12.77 10.85 -7.35
N CYS A 300 -12.92 10.01 -6.30
CA CYS A 300 -11.77 9.37 -5.67
C CYS A 300 -11.35 8.06 -6.37
N VAL A 301 -12.26 7.07 -6.40
CA VAL A 301 -11.97 5.73 -6.96
C VAL A 301 -13.20 5.17 -7.70
N SER A 302 -12.95 4.26 -8.64
CA SER A 302 -13.99 3.55 -9.37
C SER A 302 -13.63 2.04 -9.45
N PRO A 303 -14.59 1.12 -9.20
CA PRO A 303 -15.99 1.36 -8.82
C PRO A 303 -16.15 1.80 -7.35
N CYS A 304 -17.30 2.42 -7.03
CA CYS A 304 -17.70 2.72 -5.66
C CYS A 304 -19.21 2.53 -5.51
N GLU A 305 -19.62 1.55 -4.72
CA GLU A 305 -21.01 1.12 -4.52
C GLU A 305 -21.65 1.67 -3.24
N ARG A 306 -21.13 2.76 -2.72
CA ARG A 306 -21.68 3.38 -1.50
C ARG A 306 -23.16 3.70 -1.65
N GLY A 307 -23.96 3.21 -0.72
CA GLY A 307 -25.39 3.55 -0.61
C GLY A 307 -26.26 3.19 -1.81
N LYS A 308 -25.80 2.32 -2.74
CA LYS A 308 -26.55 1.89 -3.92
C LYS A 308 -26.88 0.39 -3.87
N GLY A 309 -28.18 0.06 -3.95
CA GLY A 309 -28.67 -1.32 -4.06
C GLY A 309 -28.68 -2.12 -2.76
N ALA A 310 -29.16 -3.36 -2.83
CA ALA A 310 -29.34 -4.26 -1.69
C ALA A 310 -28.03 -4.70 -0.99
N ASN A 311 -26.90 -4.56 -1.66
CA ASN A 311 -25.57 -4.92 -1.13
C ASN A 311 -24.74 -3.68 -0.76
N ALA A 312 -25.35 -2.50 -0.72
CA ALA A 312 -24.67 -1.25 -0.45
C ALA A 312 -23.98 -1.28 0.92
N VAL A 313 -22.70 -0.92 0.93
CA VAL A 313 -21.95 -0.74 2.17
C VAL A 313 -22.13 0.71 2.62
N GLY A 314 -22.73 0.89 3.79
CA GLY A 314 -23.24 2.17 4.29
C GLY A 314 -22.17 3.16 4.78
N TYR A 315 -20.95 3.20 4.20
CA TYR A 315 -19.92 4.16 4.58
C TYR A 315 -19.08 4.68 3.40
N CYS A 316 -18.45 5.84 3.57
CA CYS A 316 -17.46 6.38 2.63
C CYS A 316 -16.06 5.94 3.06
N ILE A 317 -15.34 5.22 2.17
CA ILE A 317 -14.03 4.67 2.49
C ILE A 317 -12.99 5.78 2.76
N ALA A 318 -12.96 6.83 1.95
CA ALA A 318 -12.02 7.94 2.13
C ALA A 318 -12.22 8.66 3.46
N ASP A 319 -13.48 8.90 3.85
CA ASP A 319 -13.84 9.50 5.14
C ASP A 319 -13.37 8.64 6.32
N ARG A 320 -13.61 7.33 6.24
CA ARG A 320 -13.25 6.41 7.35
C ARG A 320 -11.74 6.20 7.47
N LEU A 321 -11.03 6.19 6.34
CA LEU A 321 -9.55 6.16 6.34
C LEU A 321 -8.97 7.48 6.88
N SER A 322 -9.58 8.64 6.56
CA SER A 322 -9.18 9.93 7.13
C SER A 322 -9.41 9.98 8.64
N ASP A 323 -10.52 9.44 9.12
CA ASP A 323 -10.77 9.34 10.56
C ASP A 323 -9.75 8.43 11.25
N ALA A 324 -9.38 7.32 10.63
CA ALA A 324 -8.33 6.43 11.17
C ALA A 324 -6.98 7.14 11.25
N TYR A 325 -6.58 7.84 10.17
CA TYR A 325 -5.34 8.64 10.16
C TYR A 325 -5.28 9.65 11.30
N LEU A 326 -6.42 10.31 11.61
CA LEU A 326 -6.56 11.29 12.67
C LEU A 326 -6.73 10.68 14.07
N GLY A 327 -6.63 9.35 14.21
CA GLY A 327 -6.80 8.67 15.49
C GLY A 327 -8.23 8.61 16.02
N LYS A 328 -9.24 8.83 15.18
CA LYS A 328 -10.65 8.72 15.59
C LYS A 328 -11.08 7.25 15.68
N THR A 329 -10.78 6.61 16.78
CA THR A 329 -10.97 5.16 16.98
C THR A 329 -12.40 4.68 16.85
N GLN A 330 -13.39 5.56 17.11
CA GLN A 330 -14.81 5.20 17.07
C GLN A 330 -15.39 5.13 15.65
N SER A 331 -14.79 5.84 14.68
CA SER A 331 -15.33 5.97 13.33
C SER A 331 -14.33 5.66 12.24
N GLY A 332 -13.08 5.43 12.60
CA GLY A 332 -11.97 5.12 11.68
C GLY A 332 -12.03 3.68 11.15
N LEU A 333 -11.58 3.51 9.91
CA LEU A 333 -11.35 2.21 9.27
C LEU A 333 -9.86 1.88 9.32
N PHE A 334 -9.49 0.87 10.11
CA PHE A 334 -8.10 0.49 10.35
C PHE A 334 -7.74 -0.76 9.54
N PHE A 335 -7.00 -0.57 8.46
CA PHE A 335 -6.50 -1.69 7.66
C PHE A 335 -5.22 -2.26 8.26
N THR A 336 -5.12 -3.58 8.26
CA THR A 336 -3.94 -4.33 8.71
C THR A 336 -3.90 -5.70 8.05
N GLY A 337 -2.71 -6.25 7.86
CA GLY A 337 -2.53 -7.65 7.43
C GLY A 337 -2.88 -8.64 8.53
N ALA A 338 -2.99 -9.91 8.16
CA ALA A 338 -3.40 -11.00 9.05
C ALA A 338 -2.51 -11.15 10.31
N ASN A 339 -1.27 -10.72 10.23
CA ASN A 339 -0.29 -10.80 11.33
C ASN A 339 -0.22 -9.51 12.18
N GLY A 340 -1.08 -8.51 11.97
CA GLY A 340 -1.06 -7.24 12.69
C GLY A 340 -1.19 -7.37 14.21
N TRP A 341 -1.86 -8.40 14.70
CA TRP A 341 -1.99 -8.73 16.11
C TRP A 341 -0.65 -9.06 16.81
N ARG A 342 0.42 -9.32 16.04
CA ARG A 342 1.76 -9.58 16.57
C ARG A 342 2.51 -8.29 16.94
N LEU A 343 1.95 -7.12 16.61
CA LEU A 343 2.53 -5.84 17.01
C LEU A 343 2.43 -5.70 18.54
N ASN A 344 3.57 -5.58 19.20
CA ASN A 344 3.68 -5.51 20.67
C ASN A 344 4.43 -4.27 21.16
N GLU A 345 5.09 -3.54 20.24
CA GLU A 345 5.86 -2.33 20.56
C GLU A 345 5.91 -1.38 19.36
N ILE A 346 6.17 -0.10 19.62
CA ILE A 346 6.49 0.90 18.62
C ILE A 346 7.99 1.17 18.69
N ILE A 347 8.69 0.99 17.57
CA ILE A 347 10.14 1.14 17.46
C ILE A 347 10.53 2.09 16.34
N TYR A 348 11.80 2.47 16.24
CA TYR A 348 12.28 3.25 15.10
C TYR A 348 12.40 2.39 13.85
N VAL A 349 12.20 3.00 12.66
CA VAL A 349 12.37 2.33 11.36
C VAL A 349 13.74 1.66 11.26
N LYS A 350 14.81 2.32 11.71
CA LYS A 350 16.16 1.76 11.72
C LYS A 350 16.22 0.45 12.49
N GLU A 351 15.70 0.44 13.70
CA GLU A 351 15.68 -0.75 14.58
C GLU A 351 14.83 -1.87 13.94
N LEU A 352 13.67 -1.53 13.37
CA LEU A 352 12.85 -2.51 12.67
C LEU A 352 13.61 -3.16 11.52
N ILE A 353 14.30 -2.38 10.68
CA ILE A 353 15.07 -2.90 9.56
C ILE A 353 16.22 -3.81 10.05
N GLU A 354 16.91 -3.43 11.12
CA GLU A 354 17.94 -4.26 11.74
C GLU A 354 17.37 -5.62 12.20
N LYS A 355 16.22 -5.62 12.88
CA LYS A 355 15.52 -6.86 13.27
C LYS A 355 15.08 -7.71 12.05
N LEU A 356 14.59 -7.09 10.98
CA LEU A 356 14.17 -7.79 9.77
C LEU A 356 15.35 -8.39 8.97
N VAL A 357 16.51 -7.75 9.01
CA VAL A 357 17.71 -8.19 8.27
C VAL A 357 18.50 -9.22 9.06
N ASN A 358 18.69 -9.02 10.36
CA ASN A 358 19.58 -9.82 11.19
C ASN A 358 18.85 -10.87 12.06
N GLY A 359 17.57 -10.66 12.36
CA GLY A 359 16.79 -11.43 13.32
C GLY A 359 16.57 -10.66 14.63
N GLU A 360 15.55 -11.07 15.40
CA GLU A 360 15.13 -10.34 16.63
C GLU A 360 16.12 -10.40 17.79
N ASP A 361 17.08 -11.34 17.74
CA ASP A 361 18.09 -11.55 18.81
C ASP A 361 19.40 -10.78 18.57
N SER A 362 19.43 -9.84 17.62
CA SER A 362 20.65 -9.07 17.27
C SER A 362 20.71 -7.70 17.92
#